data_41e6dc73a303d5c6863283b132f57bf3
#
_entry.id   41e6dc73a303d5c6863283b132f57bf3
#
_cell.length_a   1.000
_cell.length_b   1.000
_cell.length_c   1.000
_cell.angle_alpha   90.00
_cell.angle_beta   90.00
_cell.angle_gamma   90.00
#
_symmetry.space_group_name_H-M   'P 1'
#
loop_
_entity.id
_entity.type
_entity.pdbx_description
1 polymer ?
#
loop_
_entity_poly.entity_id
_entity_poly.type
_entity_poly.pdbx_seq_one_letter_code
_entity_poly.pdbx_strand_id
1 'polypeptide(L)'
;MIEEGNSIDFLYILVEGEVTVTVHVPSIGLVETSTFGPLDIIGWSAMTPVVRQRMGTVTASTRCRLLRFDSRCFAQLCENDHDIGYFVYRRISNMAARSFLTTQLRLMNLLAEQF
;
A
#
# COMPACT_ATOMS: atom_id res chain seq x y z
N MET A 1 -14.21 0.32 0.14
CA MET A 1 -13.19 -0.69 -0.23
C MET A 1 -12.46 -0.27 -1.50
N ILE A 2 -11.17 -0.50 -1.54
CA ILE A 2 -10.33 -0.20 -2.69
C ILE A 2 -9.84 -1.53 -3.26
N GLU A 3 -10.16 -1.82 -4.51
CA GLU A 3 -9.90 -3.14 -5.10
C GLU A 3 -8.63 -3.16 -5.94
N GLU A 4 -7.96 -4.32 -5.96
CA GLU A 4 -6.76 -4.54 -6.78
C GLU A 4 -7.08 -4.45 -8.27
N GLY A 5 -6.07 -4.07 -9.06
CA GLY A 5 -6.20 -3.97 -10.52
C GLY A 5 -6.81 -2.67 -11.02
N ASN A 6 -7.42 -1.88 -10.16
CA ASN A 6 -7.99 -0.60 -10.55
C ASN A 6 -6.92 0.48 -10.67
N SER A 7 -7.13 1.42 -11.59
CA SER A 7 -6.25 2.59 -11.70
C SER A 7 -6.25 3.39 -10.40
N ILE A 8 -5.09 3.97 -10.06
CA ILE A 8 -4.93 4.72 -8.83
C ILE A 8 -4.98 6.21 -9.14
N ASP A 9 -6.13 6.84 -8.86
CA ASP A 9 -6.32 8.27 -9.04
C ASP A 9 -6.12 9.05 -7.74
N PHE A 10 -6.25 8.39 -6.60
CA PHE A 10 -6.16 9.00 -5.29
C PHE A 10 -5.21 8.25 -4.37
N LEU A 11 -4.55 9.01 -3.51
CA LEU A 11 -3.80 8.51 -2.38
C LEU A 11 -4.57 8.79 -1.10
N TYR A 12 -4.31 7.98 -0.09
CA TYR A 12 -4.88 8.17 1.23
C TYR A 12 -3.77 8.13 2.27
N ILE A 13 -3.80 9.08 3.20
CA ILE A 13 -2.94 9.04 4.39
C ILE A 13 -3.82 8.61 5.55
N LEU A 14 -3.44 7.52 6.19
CA LEU A 14 -4.16 7.00 7.35
C LEU A 14 -3.83 7.87 8.56
N VAL A 15 -4.83 8.56 9.09
CA VAL A 15 -4.67 9.41 10.27
C VAL A 15 -4.88 8.58 11.53
N GLU A 16 -5.88 7.71 11.50
CA GLU A 16 -6.28 6.93 12.67
C GLU A 16 -6.86 5.59 12.20
N GLY A 17 -6.59 4.53 12.96
CA GLY A 17 -7.10 3.20 12.67
C GLY A 17 -6.07 2.28 12.01
N GLU A 18 -6.56 1.17 11.50
CA GLU A 18 -5.73 0.15 10.86
C GLU A 18 -6.43 -0.39 9.62
N VAL A 19 -5.67 -0.60 8.55
CA VAL A 19 -6.18 -1.22 7.33
C VAL A 19 -5.32 -2.42 6.95
N THR A 20 -5.94 -3.38 6.29
CA THR A 20 -5.29 -4.62 5.83
C THR A 20 -5.36 -4.69 4.32
N VAL A 21 -4.26 -5.11 3.70
CA VAL A 21 -4.20 -5.34 2.25
C VAL A 21 -4.21 -6.84 1.99
N THR A 22 -5.12 -7.28 1.12
CA THR A 22 -5.23 -8.68 0.72
C THR A 22 -5.09 -8.80 -0.79
N VAL A 23 -4.54 -9.94 -1.22
CA VAL A 23 -4.40 -10.29 -2.63
C VAL A 23 -5.07 -11.64 -2.86
N HIS A 24 -5.83 -11.75 -3.93
CA HIS A 24 -6.44 -13.02 -4.32
C HIS A 24 -5.43 -13.88 -5.05
N VAL A 25 -5.14 -15.05 -4.49
CA VAL A 25 -4.24 -16.04 -5.10
C VAL A 25 -5.07 -17.20 -5.58
N PRO A 26 -5.03 -17.55 -6.89
CA PRO A 26 -5.75 -18.70 -7.40
C PRO A 26 -5.39 -19.97 -6.62
N SER A 27 -6.37 -20.80 -6.32
CA SER A 27 -6.26 -22.05 -5.57
C SER A 27 -6.00 -21.89 -4.07
N ILE A 28 -5.65 -20.71 -3.59
CA ILE A 28 -5.36 -20.46 -2.16
C ILE A 28 -6.43 -19.58 -1.54
N GLY A 29 -6.91 -18.57 -2.28
CA GLY A 29 -7.88 -17.61 -1.81
C GLY A 29 -7.24 -16.29 -1.43
N LEU A 30 -7.84 -15.58 -0.49
CA LEU A 30 -7.34 -14.27 -0.06
C LEU A 30 -6.14 -14.42 0.86
N VAL A 31 -5.07 -13.72 0.55
CA VAL A 31 -3.84 -13.70 1.33
C VAL A 31 -3.57 -12.28 1.80
N GLU A 32 -3.39 -12.12 3.10
CA GLU A 32 -3.02 -10.84 3.69
C GLU A 32 -1.54 -10.56 3.41
N THR A 33 -1.25 -9.43 2.76
CA THR A 33 0.12 -9.07 2.39
C THR A 33 0.69 -7.95 3.24
N SER A 34 -0.14 -7.04 3.74
CA SER A 34 0.32 -5.88 4.49
C SER A 34 -0.75 -5.39 5.45
N THR A 35 -0.30 -4.73 6.51
CA THR A 35 -1.15 -3.98 7.42
C THR A 35 -0.58 -2.58 7.55
N PHE A 36 -1.44 -1.56 7.47
CA PHE A 36 -1.03 -0.17 7.58
C PHE A 36 -1.63 0.46 8.83
N GLY A 37 -0.82 1.28 9.48
CA GLY A 37 -1.20 2.06 10.65
C GLY A 37 -1.12 3.56 10.40
N PRO A 38 -1.24 4.38 11.46
CA PRO A 38 -1.23 5.84 11.35
C PRO A 38 0.00 6.36 10.61
N LEU A 39 -0.22 7.36 9.75
CA LEU A 39 0.75 8.03 8.89
C LEU A 39 1.24 7.17 7.71
N ASP A 40 0.75 5.96 7.55
CA ASP A 40 1.04 5.17 6.36
C ASP A 40 0.23 5.68 5.17
N ILE A 41 0.79 5.52 3.98
CA ILE A 41 0.20 6.01 2.74
C ILE A 41 -0.41 4.84 1.99
N ILE A 42 -1.73 4.90 1.77
CA ILE A 42 -2.46 3.89 1.02
C ILE A 42 -2.54 4.33 -0.43
N GLY A 43 -2.28 3.41 -1.35
CA GLY A 43 -2.22 3.72 -2.77
C GLY A 43 -0.86 4.27 -3.19
N TRP A 44 0.18 4.02 -2.40
CA TRP A 44 1.53 4.53 -2.64
C TRP A 44 2.09 4.14 -4.01
N SER A 45 1.62 3.06 -4.62
CA SER A 45 2.09 2.63 -5.94
C SER A 45 1.81 3.67 -7.02
N ALA A 46 0.85 4.56 -6.82
CA ALA A 46 0.60 5.67 -7.74
C ALA A 46 1.77 6.65 -7.82
N MET A 47 2.64 6.66 -6.79
CA MET A 47 3.81 7.53 -6.73
C MET A 47 5.03 6.92 -7.41
N THR A 48 4.94 5.67 -7.85
CA THR A 48 6.05 5.01 -8.55
C THR A 48 5.83 5.07 -10.05
N PRO A 49 6.88 5.37 -10.84
CA PRO A 49 6.71 5.49 -12.29
C PRO A 49 6.43 4.17 -13.01
N VAL A 50 6.72 3.05 -12.37
CA VAL A 50 6.63 1.72 -12.99
C VAL A 50 5.29 1.04 -12.71
N VAL A 51 4.75 1.19 -11.51
CA VAL A 51 3.50 0.53 -11.08
C VAL A 51 2.46 1.58 -10.74
N ARG A 52 1.36 1.60 -11.52
CA ARG A 52 0.30 2.59 -11.34
C ARG A 52 -1.06 1.94 -11.07
N GLN A 53 -1.04 0.67 -10.69
CA GLN A 53 -2.25 -0.06 -10.33
C GLN A 53 -2.19 -0.48 -8.87
N ARG A 54 -3.36 -0.72 -8.29
CA ARG A 54 -3.42 -1.17 -6.92
C ARG A 54 -2.86 -2.59 -6.81
N MET A 55 -2.02 -2.78 -5.80
CA MET A 55 -1.34 -4.05 -5.55
C MET A 55 -2.19 -5.04 -4.77
N GLY A 56 -3.35 -4.64 -4.29
CA GLY A 56 -4.26 -5.50 -3.53
C GLY A 56 -5.54 -4.79 -3.17
N THR A 57 -6.41 -5.49 -2.46
CA THR A 57 -7.65 -4.94 -1.93
C THR A 57 -7.40 -4.43 -0.51
N VAL A 58 -7.81 -3.18 -0.25
CA VAL A 58 -7.61 -2.53 1.04
C VAL A 58 -8.92 -2.53 1.81
N THR A 59 -8.89 -3.08 3.01
CA THR A 59 -10.06 -3.19 3.88
C THR A 59 -9.74 -2.59 5.26
N ALA A 60 -10.64 -1.78 5.78
CA ALA A 60 -10.49 -1.25 7.13
C ALA A 60 -10.67 -2.37 8.16
N SER A 61 -9.66 -2.57 9.01
CA SER A 61 -9.71 -3.55 10.09
C SER A 61 -10.35 -2.98 11.35
N THR A 62 -10.28 -1.66 11.49
CA THR A 62 -10.89 -0.90 12.57
C THR A 62 -11.58 0.34 11.98
N ARG A 63 -12.17 1.16 12.83
CA ARG A 63 -12.67 2.45 12.41
C ARG A 63 -11.50 3.34 12.01
N CYS A 64 -11.53 3.88 10.78
CA CYS A 64 -10.43 4.62 10.22
C CYS A 64 -10.81 6.06 9.87
N ARG A 65 -9.81 6.95 9.99
CA ARG A 65 -9.87 8.30 9.45
C ARG A 65 -8.77 8.45 8.43
N LEU A 66 -9.14 8.92 7.25
CA LEU A 66 -8.23 9.03 6.11
C LEU A 66 -8.27 10.44 5.55
N LEU A 67 -7.12 10.91 5.05
CA LEU A 67 -7.04 12.09 4.20
C LEU A 67 -6.82 11.61 2.77
N ARG A 68 -7.66 12.11 1.86
CA ARG A 68 -7.58 11.75 0.44
C ARG A 68 -6.91 12.86 -0.34
N PHE A 69 -5.99 12.47 -1.23
CA PHE A 69 -5.30 13.39 -2.11
C PHE A 69 -5.38 12.89 -3.55
N ASP A 70 -5.50 13.82 -4.50
CA ASP A 70 -5.31 13.50 -5.90
C ASP A 70 -3.85 13.09 -6.11
N SER A 71 -3.62 11.92 -6.74
CA SER A 71 -2.28 11.36 -6.87
C SER A 71 -1.34 12.23 -7.70
N ARG A 72 -1.85 12.89 -8.75
CA ARG A 72 -1.03 13.74 -9.60
C ARG A 72 -0.64 15.02 -8.89
N CYS A 73 -1.59 15.64 -8.20
CA CYS A 73 -1.31 16.86 -7.41
C CYS A 73 -0.31 16.57 -6.29
N PHE A 74 -0.45 15.42 -5.63
CA PHE A 74 0.45 15.02 -4.56
C PHE A 74 1.87 14.76 -5.08
N ALA A 75 1.99 14.06 -6.22
CA ALA A 75 3.28 13.82 -6.87
C ALA A 75 3.96 15.12 -7.26
N GLN A 76 3.18 16.06 -7.80
CA GLN A 76 3.71 17.37 -8.19
C GLN A 76 4.18 18.17 -6.99
N LEU A 77 3.46 18.11 -5.87
CA LEU A 77 3.90 18.73 -4.62
C LEU A 77 5.25 18.17 -4.16
N CYS A 78 5.43 16.85 -4.25
CA CYS A 78 6.70 16.21 -3.88
C CYS A 78 7.85 16.64 -4.79
N GLU A 79 7.59 16.87 -6.08
CA GLU A 79 8.61 17.34 -7.02
C GLU A 79 8.97 18.80 -6.78
N ASN A 80 8.00 19.64 -6.40
CA ASN A 80 8.21 21.07 -6.21
C ASN A 80 8.82 21.39 -4.83
N ASP A 81 8.60 20.56 -3.84
CA ASP A 81 9.14 20.71 -2.49
C ASP A 81 9.96 19.47 -2.15
N HIS A 82 11.28 19.60 -2.21
CA HIS A 82 12.19 18.47 -2.04
C HIS A 82 12.19 17.91 -0.62
N ASP A 83 11.90 18.73 0.39
CA ASP A 83 11.82 18.26 1.78
C ASP A 83 10.60 17.37 1.98
N ILE A 84 9.46 17.80 1.46
CA ILE A 84 8.24 16.98 1.46
C ILE A 84 8.43 15.72 0.63
N GLY A 85 9.00 15.87 -0.56
CA GLY A 85 9.28 14.75 -1.46
C GLY A 85 10.17 13.70 -0.82
N TYR A 86 11.25 14.14 -0.18
CA TYR A 86 12.16 13.24 0.52
C TYR A 86 11.46 12.46 1.61
N PHE A 87 10.67 13.15 2.45
CA PHE A 87 9.92 12.51 3.54
C PHE A 87 8.92 11.48 3.01
N VAL A 88 8.16 11.86 1.98
CA VAL A 88 7.13 11.00 1.40
C VAL A 88 7.75 9.75 0.76
N TYR A 89 8.77 9.93 -0.08
CA TYR A 89 9.37 8.79 -0.77
C TYR A 89 10.15 7.88 0.19
N ARG A 90 10.75 8.43 1.22
CA ARG A 90 11.38 7.63 2.26
C ARG A 90 10.37 6.75 2.97
N ARG A 91 9.19 7.31 3.28
CA ARG A 91 8.12 6.57 3.91
C ARG A 91 7.57 5.48 2.99
N ILE A 92 7.39 5.80 1.72
CA ILE A 92 6.95 4.83 0.71
C ILE A 92 7.96 3.69 0.58
N SER A 93 9.26 4.01 0.57
CA SER A 93 10.31 3.00 0.48
C SER A 93 10.26 2.04 1.67
N ASN A 94 10.07 2.56 2.88
CA ASN A 94 9.96 1.75 4.08
C ASN A 94 8.72 0.86 4.05
N MET A 95 7.60 1.39 3.58
CA MET A 95 6.35 0.63 3.45
C MET A 95 6.49 -0.48 2.42
N ALA A 96 7.08 -0.18 1.27
CA ALA A 96 7.30 -1.16 0.21
C ALA A 96 8.23 -2.28 0.66
N ALA A 97 9.31 -1.94 1.36
CA ALA A 97 10.25 -2.92 1.89
C ALA A 97 9.57 -3.83 2.92
N ARG A 98 8.77 -3.27 3.81
CA ARG A 98 8.02 -4.03 4.81
C ARG A 98 7.02 -4.98 4.14
N SER A 99 6.29 -4.51 3.14
CA SER A 99 5.33 -5.33 2.40
C SER A 99 6.02 -6.45 1.64
N PHE A 100 7.15 -6.16 1.02
CA PHE A 100 7.96 -7.15 0.32
C PHE A 100 8.42 -8.26 1.27
N LEU A 101 8.97 -7.87 2.42
CA LEU A 101 9.46 -8.84 3.40
C LEU A 101 8.32 -9.72 3.93
N THR A 102 7.19 -9.12 4.28
CA THR A 102 6.03 -9.86 4.78
C THR A 102 5.52 -10.86 3.73
N THR A 103 5.41 -10.42 2.47
CA THR A 103 4.97 -11.29 1.39
C THR A 103 5.93 -12.44 1.16
N GLN A 104 7.23 -12.16 1.20
CA GLN A 104 8.27 -13.18 1.02
C GLN A 104 8.21 -14.24 2.13
N LEU A 105 8.05 -13.82 3.38
CA LEU A 105 7.94 -14.75 4.50
C LEU A 105 6.69 -15.63 4.37
N ARG A 106 5.56 -15.07 3.96
CA ARG A 106 4.34 -15.84 3.73
C ARG A 106 4.50 -16.84 2.60
N LEU A 107 5.16 -16.44 1.52
CA LEU A 107 5.43 -17.36 0.41
C LEU A 107 6.30 -18.52 0.87
N MET A 108 7.34 -18.26 1.64
CA MET A 108 8.20 -19.28 2.19
C MET A 108 7.43 -20.25 3.09
N ASN A 109 6.53 -19.75 3.94
CA ASN A 109 5.70 -20.58 4.79
C ASN A 109 4.75 -21.46 4.00
N LEU A 110 4.12 -20.91 2.95
CA LEU A 110 3.23 -21.67 2.08
C LEU A 110 3.97 -22.78 1.35
N LEU A 111 5.18 -22.51 0.87
CA LEU A 111 6.01 -23.51 0.21
C LEU A 111 6.45 -24.60 1.18
N ALA A 112 6.80 -24.22 2.41
CA ALA A 112 7.21 -25.18 3.44
C ALA A 112 6.08 -26.16 3.82
N GLU A 113 4.83 -25.71 3.81
CA GLU A 113 3.67 -26.55 4.09
C GLU A 113 3.43 -27.63 3.02
N GLN A 114 3.98 -27.44 1.81
CA GLN A 114 3.81 -28.40 0.70
C GLN A 114 4.93 -29.44 0.64
N PHE A 115 5.96 -29.24 1.40
CA PHE A 115 7.12 -30.10 1.48
C PHE A 115 7.35 -30.61 2.89
#